data_5d8cc7a94c823355e4064343a6dafab8
#
_entry.id   5d8cc7a94c823355e4064343a6dafab8
#
_cell.length_a   1.000
_cell.length_b   1.000
_cell.length_c   1.000
_cell.angle_alpha   90.00
_cell.angle_beta   90.00
_cell.angle_gamma   90.00
#
_symmetry.space_group_name_H-M   'P 1'
#
loop_
_entity.id
_entity.type
_entity.pdbx_description
1 polymer ?
#
loop_
_entity_poly.entity_id
_entity_poly.type
_entity_poly.pdbx_seq_one_letter_code
_entity_poly.pdbx_strand_id
1 'polypeptide(L)'
;MSEVKQRLLIVDDEPNVVAGLRALLADEWEVKTAMTAREARSVFADFSPDVVLLDMNLPDGNGVDVLHDFKMYSEAVSVIMMSGMGTVDSVVESMKLGAETFLQKPFDYSTLSLTLEQVSRMVATRRELIALRRGDANEQERLPGLSATVQNLNQLLGQISRAPSPVLIEGDSGTGKGVFARLIHNRSPRARAPFVDLNCAGLSKELLESELFGHERGAFTNAMNTKQGLFEIAADGTLFLDEIGEMDVTVQARLLKAIEDKRFRRVGGIRDLTANFRLVAATNRDLAAEVAAGRFRADLYYRLNVVRVRMPPLRERTEDIPLLVDVILRPLSKELGRPAPTVSPRALKKLQSYAWPGNVRELRNVLERAMLTMTGKEIVNDDLLLESDTKSLAKTSGGMPTADWEIRALDDVVADYVTASVAAAGGNVRKAARQLQISPSTLYARMKKPPES
;
A
#
# COMPACT_ATOMS: atom_id res chain seq x y z
N MET A 1 -9.28 -17.53 27.49
CA MET A 1 -8.83 -16.12 27.41
C MET A 1 -10.06 -15.30 27.70
N SER A 2 -10.14 -14.53 28.80
CA SER A 2 -11.32 -13.70 29.08
C SER A 2 -11.40 -12.60 28.01
N GLU A 3 -12.48 -12.59 27.25
CA GLU A 3 -12.79 -11.49 26.33
C GLU A 3 -12.88 -10.20 27.14
N VAL A 4 -12.16 -9.18 26.71
CA VAL A 4 -12.23 -7.85 27.32
C VAL A 4 -13.59 -7.26 26.94
N LYS A 5 -14.47 -7.10 27.92
CA LYS A 5 -15.79 -6.48 27.72
C LYS A 5 -15.64 -5.08 27.14
N GLN A 6 -16.50 -4.72 26.20
CA GLN A 6 -16.59 -3.35 25.68
C GLN A 6 -17.21 -2.42 26.74
N ARG A 7 -16.84 -1.14 26.72
CA ARG A 7 -17.28 -0.13 27.70
C ARG A 7 -18.49 0.64 27.17
N LEU A 8 -19.57 0.62 27.93
CA LEU A 8 -20.83 1.27 27.61
C LEU A 8 -21.13 2.36 28.65
N LEU A 9 -21.39 3.58 28.19
CA LEU A 9 -21.92 4.66 29.03
C LEU A 9 -23.41 4.85 28.71
N ILE A 10 -24.25 4.79 29.75
CA ILE A 10 -25.70 5.06 29.65
C ILE A 10 -25.96 6.42 30.28
N VAL A 11 -26.55 7.33 29.50
CA VAL A 11 -26.91 8.69 29.92
C VAL A 11 -28.40 8.88 29.74
N ASP A 12 -29.12 8.97 30.86
CA ASP A 12 -30.57 9.08 30.90
C ASP A 12 -31.00 9.64 32.28
N ASP A 13 -31.96 10.55 32.33
CA ASP A 13 -32.40 11.17 33.58
C ASP A 13 -33.41 10.33 34.36
N GLU A 14 -33.96 9.27 33.74
CA GLU A 14 -34.91 8.36 34.40
C GLU A 14 -34.19 7.24 35.17
N PRO A 15 -34.20 7.24 36.55
CA PRO A 15 -33.50 6.25 37.35
C PRO A 15 -33.89 4.80 37.05
N ASN A 16 -35.20 4.58 36.73
CA ASN A 16 -35.72 3.25 36.42
C ASN A 16 -35.18 2.71 35.09
N VAL A 17 -35.07 3.59 34.08
CA VAL A 17 -34.48 3.24 32.77
C VAL A 17 -33.01 2.89 32.91
N VAL A 18 -32.25 3.72 33.61
CA VAL A 18 -30.81 3.51 33.87
C VAL A 18 -30.59 2.21 34.64
N ALA A 19 -31.34 1.95 35.70
CA ALA A 19 -31.20 0.74 36.49
C ALA A 19 -31.58 -0.54 35.69
N GLY A 20 -32.67 -0.46 34.89
CA GLY A 20 -33.09 -1.55 34.01
C GLY A 20 -32.05 -1.86 32.94
N LEU A 21 -31.57 -0.85 32.20
CA LEU A 21 -30.57 -1.04 31.16
C LEU A 21 -29.24 -1.57 31.73
N ARG A 22 -28.79 -1.01 32.87
CA ARG A 22 -27.60 -1.50 33.56
C ARG A 22 -27.69 -2.96 33.94
N ALA A 23 -28.83 -3.40 34.53
CA ALA A 23 -29.04 -4.79 34.92
C ALA A 23 -29.06 -5.75 33.71
N LEU A 24 -29.66 -5.32 32.60
CA LEU A 24 -29.75 -6.11 31.38
C LEU A 24 -28.39 -6.27 30.64
N LEU A 25 -27.52 -5.25 30.68
CA LEU A 25 -26.31 -5.19 29.89
C LEU A 25 -25.01 -5.50 30.65
N ALA A 26 -25.05 -5.61 32.00
CA ALA A 26 -23.87 -5.83 32.84
C ALA A 26 -23.14 -7.15 32.59
N ASP A 27 -23.81 -8.16 32.04
CA ASP A 27 -23.21 -9.47 31.74
C ASP A 27 -22.30 -9.37 30.48
N GLU A 28 -22.65 -8.57 29.50
CA GLU A 28 -21.95 -8.46 28.23
C GLU A 28 -21.03 -7.23 28.17
N TRP A 29 -21.35 -6.15 28.89
CA TRP A 29 -20.68 -4.86 28.84
C TRP A 29 -20.11 -4.46 30.20
N GLU A 30 -19.03 -3.66 30.17
CA GLU A 30 -18.61 -2.85 31.33
C GLU A 30 -19.41 -1.54 31.32
N VAL A 31 -20.41 -1.44 32.21
CA VAL A 31 -21.40 -0.36 32.17
C VAL A 31 -21.13 0.71 33.23
N LYS A 32 -21.04 1.99 32.80
CA LYS A 32 -21.20 3.16 33.66
C LYS A 32 -22.42 3.95 33.27
N THR A 33 -22.93 4.74 34.20
CA THR A 33 -24.16 5.50 34.07
C THR A 33 -23.97 6.95 34.46
N ALA A 34 -24.76 7.87 33.87
CA ALA A 34 -24.85 9.26 34.24
C ALA A 34 -26.31 9.72 34.10
N MET A 35 -26.77 10.62 34.96
CA MET A 35 -28.13 11.13 34.97
C MET A 35 -28.23 12.60 34.52
N THR A 36 -27.12 13.23 34.25
CA THR A 36 -27.05 14.64 33.85
C THR A 36 -25.97 14.82 32.76
N ALA A 37 -26.09 15.86 31.94
CA ALA A 37 -25.09 16.19 30.93
C ALA A 37 -23.71 16.48 31.57
N ARG A 38 -23.68 17.12 32.73
CA ARG A 38 -22.43 17.39 33.46
C ARG A 38 -21.75 16.10 33.92
N GLU A 39 -22.52 15.20 34.53
CA GLU A 39 -22.02 13.90 34.98
C GLU A 39 -21.53 13.07 33.82
N ALA A 40 -22.29 13.05 32.70
CA ALA A 40 -21.94 12.33 31.49
C ALA A 40 -20.57 12.77 30.93
N ARG A 41 -20.28 14.08 30.89
CA ARG A 41 -18.96 14.60 30.45
C ARG A 41 -17.84 14.15 31.39
N SER A 42 -18.07 14.17 32.72
CA SER A 42 -17.05 13.71 33.67
C SER A 42 -16.78 12.21 33.55
N VAL A 43 -17.84 11.39 33.52
CA VAL A 43 -17.71 9.94 33.37
C VAL A 43 -17.09 9.56 32.04
N PHE A 44 -17.43 10.28 30.96
CA PHE A 44 -16.87 10.05 29.63
C PHE A 44 -15.34 10.23 29.60
N ALA A 45 -14.83 11.31 30.21
CA ALA A 45 -13.40 11.61 30.26
C ALA A 45 -12.61 10.54 31.02
N ASP A 46 -13.15 10.06 32.16
CA ASP A 46 -12.48 9.08 33.03
C ASP A 46 -12.62 7.64 32.51
N PHE A 47 -13.76 7.32 31.94
CA PHE A 47 -14.11 5.95 31.55
C PHE A 47 -13.71 5.62 30.11
N SER A 48 -13.66 6.61 29.23
CA SER A 48 -13.38 6.43 27.79
C SER A 48 -14.25 5.32 27.18
N PRO A 49 -15.60 5.48 27.11
CA PRO A 49 -16.51 4.46 26.62
C PRO A 49 -16.32 4.19 25.12
N ASP A 50 -16.64 2.97 24.69
CA ASP A 50 -16.68 2.56 23.30
C ASP A 50 -17.99 2.95 22.64
N VAL A 51 -19.07 2.75 23.38
CA VAL A 51 -20.45 3.05 22.98
C VAL A 51 -21.12 3.88 24.05
N VAL A 52 -21.95 4.84 23.64
CA VAL A 52 -22.78 5.65 24.52
C VAL A 52 -24.23 5.52 24.11
N LEU A 53 -25.12 5.19 25.06
CA LEU A 53 -26.55 5.40 24.94
C LEU A 53 -26.88 6.76 25.56
N LEU A 54 -27.38 7.70 24.77
CA LEU A 54 -27.55 9.10 25.17
C LEU A 54 -28.98 9.56 24.98
N ASP A 55 -29.64 9.94 26.06
CA ASP A 55 -30.96 10.57 25.96
C ASP A 55 -30.85 11.99 25.36
N MET A 56 -31.80 12.35 24.53
CA MET A 56 -31.92 13.67 23.96
C MET A 56 -32.25 14.75 25.00
N ASN A 57 -33.06 14.42 26.00
CA ASN A 57 -33.55 15.35 27.00
C ASN A 57 -32.88 15.05 28.35
N LEU A 58 -32.00 15.95 28.80
CA LEU A 58 -31.36 15.85 30.11
C LEU A 58 -31.74 17.03 30.94
N PRO A 59 -31.82 16.94 32.29
CA PRO A 59 -32.33 17.98 33.17
C PRO A 59 -31.48 19.26 33.15
N ASP A 60 -30.19 19.16 32.76
CA ASP A 60 -29.22 20.25 32.77
C ASP A 60 -28.69 20.59 31.35
N GLY A 61 -29.30 20.04 30.26
CA GLY A 61 -28.87 20.31 28.90
C GLY A 61 -29.52 19.44 27.83
N ASN A 62 -29.19 19.72 26.54
CA ASN A 62 -29.65 18.95 25.42
C ASN A 62 -28.63 17.83 25.11
N GLY A 63 -29.11 16.61 24.89
CA GLY A 63 -28.26 15.47 24.50
C GLY A 63 -27.52 15.70 23.19
N VAL A 64 -28.01 16.54 22.28
CA VAL A 64 -27.34 16.90 21.02
C VAL A 64 -26.04 17.68 21.31
N ASP A 65 -26.03 18.56 22.30
CA ASP A 65 -24.84 19.30 22.71
C ASP A 65 -23.81 18.35 23.33
N VAL A 66 -24.29 17.37 24.12
CA VAL A 66 -23.42 16.34 24.73
C VAL A 66 -22.82 15.42 23.67
N LEU A 67 -23.59 15.05 22.63
CA LEU A 67 -23.09 14.31 21.47
C LEU A 67 -21.96 15.07 20.78
N HIS A 68 -22.17 16.38 20.52
CA HIS A 68 -21.13 17.22 19.91
C HIS A 68 -19.85 17.24 20.75
N ASP A 69 -19.97 17.44 22.07
CA ASP A 69 -18.82 17.42 22.97
C ASP A 69 -18.07 16.07 22.94
N PHE A 70 -18.81 14.95 22.98
CA PHE A 70 -18.20 13.61 22.91
C PHE A 70 -17.46 13.38 21.60
N LYS A 71 -18.03 13.81 20.48
CA LYS A 71 -17.41 13.69 19.15
C LYS A 71 -16.18 14.60 19.01
N MET A 72 -16.19 15.78 19.62
CA MET A 72 -15.02 16.66 19.67
C MET A 72 -13.90 16.06 20.53
N TYR A 73 -14.24 15.39 21.63
CA TYR A 73 -13.27 14.73 22.51
C TYR A 73 -12.70 13.44 21.91
N SER A 74 -13.55 12.63 21.29
CA SER A 74 -13.19 11.37 20.64
C SER A 74 -14.07 11.08 19.42
N GLU A 75 -13.52 11.26 18.22
CA GLU A 75 -14.20 10.92 16.98
C GLU A 75 -14.52 9.41 16.87
N ALA A 76 -13.80 8.58 17.63
CA ALA A 76 -13.91 7.12 17.59
C ALA A 76 -15.08 6.55 18.41
N VAL A 77 -15.67 7.34 19.34
CA VAL A 77 -16.81 6.88 20.14
C VAL A 77 -18.07 6.71 19.29
N SER A 78 -18.79 5.62 19.50
CA SER A 78 -20.09 5.40 18.83
C SER A 78 -21.22 5.84 19.78
N VAL A 79 -22.04 6.79 19.31
CA VAL A 79 -23.15 7.32 20.12
C VAL A 79 -24.48 6.91 19.50
N ILE A 80 -25.34 6.28 20.32
CA ILE A 80 -26.71 5.93 20.00
C ILE A 80 -27.62 6.91 20.74
N MET A 81 -28.37 7.71 20.00
CA MET A 81 -29.31 8.66 20.61
C MET A 81 -30.60 7.96 21.01
N MET A 82 -31.15 8.28 22.17
CA MET A 82 -32.44 7.79 22.65
C MET A 82 -33.44 8.94 22.77
N SER A 83 -34.68 8.78 22.38
CA SER A 83 -35.71 9.81 22.54
C SER A 83 -37.13 9.25 22.60
N GLY A 84 -37.97 9.83 23.46
CA GLY A 84 -39.40 9.49 23.55
C GLY A 84 -40.30 10.15 22.52
N MET A 85 -39.96 11.36 22.06
CA MET A 85 -40.70 12.13 21.06
C MET A 85 -39.74 12.94 20.17
N GLY A 86 -38.82 12.26 19.46
CA GLY A 86 -37.94 12.95 18.53
C GLY A 86 -38.72 13.48 17.32
N THR A 87 -38.62 14.78 17.04
CA THR A 87 -39.05 15.32 15.75
C THR A 87 -38.09 14.85 14.68
N VAL A 88 -38.55 14.71 13.43
CA VAL A 88 -37.69 14.31 12.29
C VAL A 88 -36.44 15.22 12.21
N ASP A 89 -36.61 16.49 12.52
CA ASP A 89 -35.53 17.48 12.46
C ASP A 89 -34.43 17.20 13.50
N SER A 90 -34.77 16.83 14.73
CA SER A 90 -33.79 16.52 15.79
C SER A 90 -33.02 15.21 15.55
N VAL A 91 -33.66 14.22 14.92
CA VAL A 91 -33.02 13.00 14.48
C VAL A 91 -32.01 13.31 13.36
N VAL A 92 -32.41 14.08 12.36
CA VAL A 92 -31.55 14.49 11.24
C VAL A 92 -30.34 15.30 11.74
N GLU A 93 -30.55 16.20 12.70
CA GLU A 93 -29.48 16.98 13.30
C GLU A 93 -28.46 16.11 14.05
N SER A 94 -28.93 15.18 14.88
CA SER A 94 -28.06 14.23 15.60
C SER A 94 -27.23 13.38 14.65
N MET A 95 -27.83 12.90 13.54
CA MET A 95 -27.11 12.13 12.52
C MET A 95 -26.06 12.97 11.80
N LYS A 96 -26.34 14.26 11.51
CA LYS A 96 -25.35 15.19 10.92
C LYS A 96 -24.17 15.46 11.87
N LEU A 97 -24.40 15.44 13.17
CA LEU A 97 -23.38 15.62 14.21
C LEU A 97 -22.61 14.35 14.53
N GLY A 98 -22.92 13.24 13.84
CA GLY A 98 -22.17 11.99 13.92
C GLY A 98 -22.72 10.96 14.90
N ALA A 99 -23.99 11.01 15.27
CA ALA A 99 -24.63 9.86 15.92
C ALA A 99 -24.61 8.65 14.97
N GLU A 100 -24.36 7.45 15.51
CA GLU A 100 -24.32 6.22 14.71
C GLU A 100 -25.74 5.77 14.32
N THR A 101 -26.67 5.90 15.26
CA THR A 101 -28.07 5.55 15.05
C THR A 101 -28.93 6.19 16.14
N PHE A 102 -30.24 5.99 16.01
CA PHE A 102 -31.26 6.54 16.88
C PHE A 102 -32.17 5.40 17.38
N LEU A 103 -32.57 5.45 18.66
CA LEU A 103 -33.47 4.50 19.31
C LEU A 103 -34.69 5.22 19.86
N GLN A 104 -35.89 4.90 19.36
CA GLN A 104 -37.12 5.53 19.82
C GLN A 104 -37.66 4.84 21.08
N LYS A 105 -37.88 5.62 22.16
CA LYS A 105 -38.56 5.13 23.38
C LYS A 105 -40.09 5.13 23.17
N PRO A 106 -40.81 4.10 23.69
CA PRO A 106 -40.30 2.92 24.34
C PRO A 106 -39.75 1.88 23.36
N PHE A 107 -38.61 1.26 23.66
CA PHE A 107 -38.01 0.19 22.89
C PHE A 107 -37.98 -1.12 23.70
N ASP A 108 -38.08 -2.24 23.00
CA ASP A 108 -37.93 -3.55 23.60
C ASP A 108 -36.46 -3.99 23.64
N TYR A 109 -36.20 -5.05 24.44
CA TYR A 109 -34.83 -5.57 24.56
C TYR A 109 -34.28 -6.08 23.22
N SER A 110 -35.10 -6.65 22.36
CA SER A 110 -34.66 -7.20 21.09
C SER A 110 -34.14 -6.09 20.15
N THR A 111 -34.82 -4.97 20.09
CA THR A 111 -34.40 -3.79 19.31
C THR A 111 -33.11 -3.18 19.86
N LEU A 112 -33.01 -3.04 21.20
CA LEU A 112 -31.79 -2.54 21.85
C LEU A 112 -30.60 -3.47 21.60
N SER A 113 -30.75 -4.78 21.83
CA SER A 113 -29.69 -5.76 21.65
C SER A 113 -29.19 -5.81 20.21
N LEU A 114 -30.10 -5.82 19.23
CA LEU A 114 -29.74 -5.79 17.82
C LEU A 114 -28.95 -4.52 17.45
N THR A 115 -29.40 -3.36 17.96
CA THR A 115 -28.74 -2.07 17.71
C THR A 115 -27.35 -2.05 18.33
N LEU A 116 -27.20 -2.50 19.58
CA LEU A 116 -25.91 -2.58 20.26
C LEU A 116 -24.96 -3.57 19.55
N GLU A 117 -25.47 -4.71 19.08
CA GLU A 117 -24.68 -5.69 18.33
C GLU A 117 -24.15 -5.10 17.02
N GLN A 118 -24.99 -4.39 16.26
CA GLN A 118 -24.58 -3.71 15.02
C GLN A 118 -23.49 -2.67 15.28
N VAL A 119 -23.69 -1.80 16.28
CA VAL A 119 -22.72 -0.76 16.65
C VAL A 119 -21.44 -1.39 17.20
N SER A 120 -21.54 -2.44 18.01
CA SER A 120 -20.40 -3.18 18.54
C SER A 120 -19.52 -3.78 17.43
N ARG A 121 -20.13 -4.38 16.40
CA ARG A 121 -19.41 -4.87 15.23
C ARG A 121 -18.67 -3.74 14.48
N MET A 122 -19.31 -2.59 14.31
CA MET A 122 -18.69 -1.41 13.69
C MET A 122 -17.50 -0.89 14.52
N VAL A 123 -17.64 -0.83 15.86
CA VAL A 123 -16.55 -0.46 16.78
C VAL A 123 -15.40 -1.47 16.69
N ALA A 124 -15.70 -2.78 16.69
CA ALA A 124 -14.68 -3.83 16.57
C ALA A 124 -13.91 -3.71 15.24
N THR A 125 -14.61 -3.58 14.11
CA THR A 125 -14.00 -3.38 12.79
C THR A 125 -13.15 -2.10 12.74
N ARG A 126 -13.66 -0.98 13.30
CA ARG A 126 -12.91 0.27 13.39
C ARG A 126 -11.65 0.14 14.27
N ARG A 127 -11.76 -0.57 15.41
CA ARG A 127 -10.61 -0.89 16.28
C ARG A 127 -9.59 -1.79 15.59
N GLU A 128 -10.04 -2.80 14.87
CA GLU A 128 -9.15 -3.69 14.11
C GLU A 128 -8.41 -2.92 13.01
N LEU A 129 -9.09 -2.06 12.28
CA LEU A 129 -8.47 -1.14 11.31
C LEU A 129 -7.47 -0.18 11.98
N ILE A 130 -7.79 0.35 13.16
CA ILE A 130 -6.88 1.22 13.93
C ILE A 130 -5.72 0.41 14.51
N ALA A 131 -5.95 -0.82 14.99
CA ALA A 131 -4.91 -1.71 15.49
C ALA A 131 -3.97 -2.18 14.37
N LEU A 132 -4.50 -2.53 13.20
CA LEU A 132 -3.72 -2.80 11.99
C LEU A 132 -2.90 -1.57 11.59
N ARG A 133 -3.47 -0.37 11.67
CA ARG A 133 -2.75 0.89 11.44
C ARG A 133 -1.72 1.21 12.53
N ARG A 134 -1.96 0.87 13.81
CA ARG A 134 -1.05 1.13 14.95
C ARG A 134 0.02 0.06 15.16
N GLY A 135 -0.27 -1.21 14.86
CA GLY A 135 0.73 -2.29 14.88
C GLY A 135 1.88 -2.03 13.93
N ASP A 136 1.59 -1.35 12.82
CA ASP A 136 2.57 -0.90 11.83
C ASP A 136 3.21 0.46 12.16
N ALA A 137 2.62 1.30 13.02
CA ALA A 137 3.00 2.71 13.17
C ALA A 137 4.35 2.92 13.88
N ASN A 138 4.77 2.04 14.78
CA ASN A 138 6.00 2.28 15.58
C ASN A 138 7.29 1.81 14.87
N GLU A 139 7.21 0.86 13.92
CA GLU A 139 8.35 0.47 13.06
C GLU A 139 8.36 1.22 11.71
N GLN A 140 7.23 1.82 11.32
CA GLN A 140 7.02 2.46 9.99
C GLN A 140 7.19 3.98 9.98
N GLU A 141 7.76 4.58 11.01
CA GLU A 141 8.02 6.03 10.97
C GLU A 141 9.28 6.42 10.18
N ARG A 142 10.10 5.48 9.75
CA ARG A 142 11.36 5.72 9.05
C ARG A 142 11.60 4.69 7.95
N LEU A 143 12.37 5.09 6.94
CA LEU A 143 12.92 4.09 6.02
C LEU A 143 13.85 3.16 6.79
N PRO A 144 13.69 1.84 6.63
CA PRO A 144 14.62 0.88 7.22
C PRO A 144 15.96 0.95 6.51
N GLY A 145 17.04 1.16 7.28
CA GLY A 145 18.40 1.19 6.77
C GLY A 145 19.38 1.85 7.75
N LEU A 146 20.61 1.39 7.72
CA LEU A 146 21.73 1.86 8.51
C LEU A 146 22.71 2.71 7.69
N SER A 147 22.62 2.62 6.35
CA SER A 147 23.46 3.37 5.41
C SER A 147 23.34 4.87 5.61
N ALA A 148 24.43 5.59 5.43
CA ALA A 148 24.47 7.03 5.54
C ALA A 148 23.43 7.69 4.62
N THR A 149 23.22 7.13 3.43
CA THR A 149 22.24 7.62 2.45
C THR A 149 20.81 7.51 2.99
N VAL A 150 20.43 6.38 3.60
CA VAL A 150 19.09 6.21 4.19
C VAL A 150 18.92 7.06 5.45
N GLN A 151 19.96 7.24 6.26
CA GLN A 151 19.93 8.15 7.41
C GLN A 151 19.70 9.61 6.98
N ASN A 152 20.38 10.06 5.93
CA ASN A 152 20.15 11.39 5.33
C ASN A 152 18.73 11.55 4.81
N LEU A 153 18.17 10.51 4.15
CA LEU A 153 16.77 10.51 3.71
C LEU A 153 15.79 10.59 4.89
N ASN A 154 16.07 9.92 6.00
CA ASN A 154 15.26 9.99 7.21
C ASN A 154 15.32 11.38 7.89
N GLN A 155 16.46 12.07 7.83
CA GLN A 155 16.57 13.45 8.30
C GLN A 155 15.78 14.40 7.40
N LEU A 156 15.94 14.27 6.07
CA LEU A 156 15.20 15.03 5.08
C LEU A 156 13.69 14.81 5.22
N LEU A 157 13.25 13.58 5.45
CA LEU A 157 11.85 13.22 5.69
C LEU A 157 11.23 14.07 6.81
N GLY A 158 11.94 14.28 7.93
CA GLY A 158 11.49 15.10 9.04
C GLY A 158 11.26 16.58 8.66
N GLN A 159 12.06 17.11 7.74
CA GLN A 159 11.96 18.49 7.26
C GLN A 159 10.82 18.65 6.24
N ILE A 160 10.81 17.80 5.21
CA ILE A 160 9.86 17.92 4.10
C ILE A 160 8.42 17.56 4.48
N SER A 161 8.23 16.67 5.47
CA SER A 161 6.88 16.23 5.86
C SER A 161 5.99 17.37 6.32
N ARG A 162 6.55 18.37 6.98
CA ARG A 162 5.81 19.54 7.48
C ARG A 162 5.50 20.60 6.42
N ALA A 163 6.22 20.60 5.31
CA ALA A 163 6.04 21.58 4.24
C ALA A 163 4.82 21.23 3.37
N PRO A 164 4.00 22.20 2.95
CA PRO A 164 2.88 21.96 2.04
C PRO A 164 3.32 21.77 0.58
N SER A 165 4.58 22.01 0.27
CA SER A 165 5.14 21.98 -1.09
C SER A 165 5.03 20.60 -1.73
N PRO A 166 4.89 20.53 -3.08
CA PRO A 166 5.03 19.29 -3.82
C PRO A 166 6.39 18.64 -3.60
N VAL A 167 6.40 17.30 -3.60
CA VAL A 167 7.63 16.50 -3.48
C VAL A 167 7.73 15.59 -4.70
N LEU A 168 8.87 15.63 -5.39
CA LEU A 168 9.21 14.75 -6.49
C LEU A 168 10.21 13.68 -6.01
N ILE A 169 9.82 12.42 -6.10
CA ILE A 169 10.62 11.26 -5.67
C ILE A 169 11.12 10.55 -6.92
N GLU A 170 12.42 10.54 -7.13
CA GLU A 170 13.07 9.87 -8.25
C GLU A 170 13.83 8.63 -7.80
N GLY A 171 13.89 7.61 -8.64
CA GLY A 171 14.66 6.41 -8.40
C GLY A 171 14.17 5.20 -9.17
N ASP A 172 15.03 4.20 -9.29
CA ASP A 172 14.75 2.96 -10.02
C ASP A 172 13.45 2.29 -9.50
N SER A 173 12.85 1.43 -10.35
CA SER A 173 11.68 0.66 -9.92
C SER A 173 12.03 -0.23 -8.72
N GLY A 174 11.11 -0.35 -7.76
CA GLY A 174 11.29 -1.19 -6.59
C GLY A 174 12.18 -0.62 -5.47
N THR A 175 12.67 0.63 -5.55
CA THR A 175 13.52 1.27 -4.52
C THR A 175 12.77 1.67 -3.26
N GLY A 176 11.43 1.68 -3.27
CA GLY A 176 10.60 2.06 -2.13
C GLY A 176 10.01 3.47 -2.22
N LYS A 177 9.88 4.06 -3.41
CA LYS A 177 9.30 5.41 -3.64
C LYS A 177 7.93 5.58 -2.97
N GLY A 178 7.01 4.60 -3.16
CA GLY A 178 5.68 4.63 -2.53
C GLY A 178 5.71 4.53 -1.00
N VAL A 179 6.65 3.75 -0.44
CA VAL A 179 6.86 3.69 1.01
C VAL A 179 7.29 5.07 1.54
N PHE A 180 8.23 5.72 0.86
CA PHE A 180 8.69 7.05 1.25
C PHE A 180 7.58 8.11 1.13
N ALA A 181 6.75 8.06 0.08
CA ALA A 181 5.58 8.93 -0.06
C ALA A 181 4.58 8.77 1.10
N ARG A 182 4.32 7.53 1.52
CA ARG A 182 3.45 7.24 2.68
C ARG A 182 4.05 7.74 3.99
N LEU A 183 5.37 7.63 4.16
CA LEU A 183 6.08 8.19 5.32
C LEU A 183 5.99 9.73 5.37
N ILE A 184 6.09 10.40 4.21
CA ILE A 184 5.87 11.86 4.11
C ILE A 184 4.47 12.23 4.61
N HIS A 185 3.45 11.49 4.18
CA HIS A 185 2.07 11.72 4.61
C HIS A 185 1.90 11.48 6.11
N ASN A 186 2.33 10.32 6.62
CA ASN A 186 2.15 9.90 8.01
C ASN A 186 2.80 10.87 9.02
N ARG A 187 3.87 11.57 8.60
CA ARG A 187 4.56 12.58 9.41
C ARG A 187 4.12 14.02 9.14
N SER A 188 3.16 14.21 8.26
CA SER A 188 2.66 15.54 7.88
C SER A 188 1.52 15.99 8.82
N PRO A 189 1.18 17.29 8.82
CA PRO A 189 -0.03 17.78 9.49
C PRO A 189 -1.32 17.14 8.95
N ARG A 190 -1.27 16.52 7.76
CA ARG A 190 -2.39 15.84 7.09
C ARG A 190 -2.44 14.32 7.34
N ALA A 191 -1.68 13.79 8.31
CA ALA A 191 -1.59 12.36 8.59
C ALA A 191 -2.92 11.66 8.93
N ARG A 192 -3.91 12.43 9.41
CA ARG A 192 -5.27 11.93 9.70
C ARG A 192 -6.22 11.99 8.50
N ALA A 193 -5.88 12.76 7.48
CA ALA A 193 -6.64 12.91 6.25
C ALA A 193 -6.32 11.79 5.25
N PRO A 194 -7.08 11.63 4.15
CA PRO A 194 -6.86 10.56 3.19
C PRO A 194 -5.47 10.60 2.53
N PHE A 195 -4.83 9.42 2.39
CA PHE A 195 -3.71 9.20 1.48
C PHE A 195 -4.22 8.43 0.27
N VAL A 196 -4.30 9.12 -0.85
CA VAL A 196 -4.81 8.56 -2.11
C VAL A 196 -3.64 8.33 -3.04
N ASP A 197 -3.46 7.10 -3.52
CA ASP A 197 -2.39 6.72 -4.43
C ASP A 197 -2.94 6.28 -5.79
N LEU A 198 -2.24 6.67 -6.84
CA LEU A 198 -2.52 6.28 -8.21
C LEU A 198 -1.22 5.99 -8.95
N ASN A 199 -1.14 4.81 -9.58
CA ASN A 199 -0.10 4.53 -10.54
C ASN A 199 -0.56 4.99 -11.93
N CYS A 200 0.20 5.91 -12.54
CA CYS A 200 -0.11 6.46 -13.85
C CYS A 200 0.29 5.54 -15.01
N ALA A 201 1.10 4.51 -14.75
CA ALA A 201 1.51 3.55 -15.78
C ALA A 201 0.38 2.57 -16.13
N GLY A 202 0.27 2.24 -17.41
CA GLY A 202 -0.66 1.19 -17.88
C GLY A 202 -2.13 1.60 -17.97
N LEU A 203 -2.49 2.84 -17.65
CA LEU A 203 -3.84 3.37 -17.83
C LEU A 203 -3.96 4.10 -19.18
N SER A 204 -5.07 3.88 -19.89
CA SER A 204 -5.37 4.75 -21.03
C SER A 204 -5.62 6.19 -20.56
N LYS A 205 -5.45 7.15 -21.48
CA LYS A 205 -5.67 8.56 -21.18
C LYS A 205 -7.05 8.82 -20.58
N GLU A 206 -8.10 8.25 -21.19
CA GLU A 206 -9.49 8.43 -20.77
C GLU A 206 -9.72 7.86 -19.36
N LEU A 207 -9.15 6.70 -19.06
CA LEU A 207 -9.24 6.10 -17.73
C LEU A 207 -8.49 6.95 -16.70
N LEU A 208 -7.27 7.39 -17.01
CA LEU A 208 -6.48 8.24 -16.11
C LEU A 208 -7.19 9.56 -15.80
N GLU A 209 -7.79 10.22 -16.84
CA GLU A 209 -8.59 11.43 -16.63
C GLU A 209 -9.82 11.16 -15.76
N SER A 210 -10.53 10.08 -16.03
CA SER A 210 -11.71 9.68 -15.24
C SER A 210 -11.36 9.34 -13.78
N GLU A 211 -10.23 8.68 -13.53
CA GLU A 211 -9.77 8.42 -12.17
C GLU A 211 -9.39 9.71 -11.44
N LEU A 212 -8.57 10.56 -12.03
CA LEU A 212 -8.06 11.78 -11.39
C LEU A 212 -9.18 12.82 -11.15
N PHE A 213 -9.92 13.16 -12.22
CA PHE A 213 -10.86 14.28 -12.20
C PHE A 213 -12.32 13.85 -11.95
N GLY A 214 -12.63 12.55 -12.04
CA GLY A 214 -14.00 12.08 -12.07
C GLY A 214 -14.71 12.40 -13.39
N HIS A 215 -15.93 11.91 -13.55
CA HIS A 215 -16.73 12.20 -14.73
C HIS A 215 -18.20 12.38 -14.39
N GLU A 216 -18.89 13.18 -15.20
CA GLU A 216 -20.34 13.28 -15.20
C GLU A 216 -20.94 12.20 -16.10
N ARG A 217 -22.20 11.86 -15.83
CA ARG A 217 -22.97 10.93 -16.67
C ARG A 217 -22.98 11.39 -18.13
N GLY A 218 -22.63 10.49 -19.06
CA GLY A 218 -22.59 10.78 -20.49
C GLY A 218 -21.29 11.46 -20.97
N ALA A 219 -20.28 11.61 -20.14
CA ALA A 219 -18.99 12.23 -20.51
C ALA A 219 -18.23 11.47 -21.60
N PHE A 220 -18.42 10.15 -21.69
CA PHE A 220 -17.89 9.26 -22.75
C PHE A 220 -18.80 8.03 -22.90
N THR A 221 -18.57 7.21 -23.93
CA THR A 221 -19.48 6.12 -24.35
C THR A 221 -19.90 5.15 -23.25
N ASN A 222 -19.07 4.95 -22.20
CA ASN A 222 -19.34 4.04 -21.09
C ASN A 222 -19.64 4.77 -19.76
N ALA A 223 -19.80 6.08 -19.76
CA ALA A 223 -20.08 6.87 -18.55
C ALA A 223 -21.58 6.80 -18.17
N MET A 224 -22.04 5.65 -17.67
CA MET A 224 -23.44 5.44 -17.30
C MET A 224 -23.84 6.21 -16.04
N ASN A 225 -22.93 6.43 -15.11
CA ASN A 225 -23.13 7.11 -13.82
C ASN A 225 -22.09 8.21 -13.62
N THR A 226 -22.37 9.16 -12.73
CA THR A 226 -21.37 10.14 -12.26
C THR A 226 -20.39 9.45 -11.32
N LYS A 227 -19.09 9.72 -11.47
CA LYS A 227 -18.01 9.20 -10.62
C LYS A 227 -17.21 10.34 -10.01
N GLN A 228 -16.97 10.27 -8.70
CA GLN A 228 -16.03 11.16 -8.03
C GLN A 228 -14.60 10.84 -8.44
N GLY A 229 -13.78 11.89 -8.64
CA GLY A 229 -12.36 11.76 -8.95
C GLY A 229 -11.48 11.69 -7.70
N LEU A 230 -10.26 11.19 -7.88
CA LEU A 230 -9.28 11.10 -6.79
C LEU A 230 -8.91 12.47 -6.22
N PHE A 231 -9.04 13.56 -6.97
CA PHE A 231 -8.83 14.92 -6.47
C PHE A 231 -9.89 15.32 -5.43
N GLU A 232 -11.13 14.83 -5.57
CA GLU A 232 -12.19 15.01 -4.56
C GLU A 232 -11.94 14.14 -3.34
N ILE A 233 -11.54 12.87 -3.55
CA ILE A 233 -11.29 11.89 -2.47
C ILE A 233 -10.06 12.30 -1.64
N ALA A 234 -9.04 12.88 -2.30
CA ALA A 234 -7.81 13.34 -1.64
C ALA A 234 -7.97 14.70 -0.93
N ALA A 235 -9.20 15.26 -0.87
CA ALA A 235 -9.44 16.56 -0.27
C ALA A 235 -8.88 16.62 1.17
N ASP A 236 -8.15 17.71 1.46
CA ASP A 236 -7.42 17.98 2.70
C ASP A 236 -6.32 16.95 3.07
N GLY A 237 -6.15 15.91 2.23
CA GLY A 237 -5.19 14.83 2.37
C GLY A 237 -3.94 14.99 1.50
N THR A 238 -3.42 13.84 1.06
CA THR A 238 -2.25 13.75 0.18
C THR A 238 -2.61 12.89 -1.03
N LEU A 239 -2.32 13.42 -2.21
CA LEU A 239 -2.38 12.68 -3.47
C LEU A 239 -0.96 12.23 -3.85
N PHE A 240 -0.77 10.94 -4.01
CA PHE A 240 0.46 10.34 -4.49
C PHE A 240 0.27 9.84 -5.92
N LEU A 241 1.08 10.36 -6.86
CA LEU A 241 1.10 9.94 -8.26
C LEU A 241 2.39 9.17 -8.54
N ASP A 242 2.29 7.85 -8.66
CA ASP A 242 3.43 7.01 -9.03
C ASP A 242 3.59 6.95 -10.54
N GLU A 243 4.83 6.86 -11.00
CA GLU A 243 5.23 6.83 -12.41
C GLU A 243 4.63 8.00 -13.23
N ILE A 244 4.72 9.22 -12.69
CA ILE A 244 4.14 10.43 -13.30
C ILE A 244 4.72 10.71 -14.70
N GLY A 245 5.93 10.25 -15.00
CA GLY A 245 6.56 10.34 -16.32
C GLY A 245 5.86 9.54 -17.42
N GLU A 246 4.91 8.66 -17.08
CA GLU A 246 4.09 7.89 -18.04
C GLU A 246 2.80 8.63 -18.44
N MET A 247 2.49 9.75 -17.78
CA MET A 247 1.26 10.50 -17.98
C MET A 247 1.21 11.15 -19.36
N ASP A 248 0.07 11.06 -20.06
CA ASP A 248 -0.15 11.74 -21.34
C ASP A 248 -0.07 13.29 -21.20
N VAL A 249 0.51 13.98 -22.18
CA VAL A 249 0.77 15.43 -22.16
C VAL A 249 -0.52 16.26 -21.96
N THR A 250 -1.66 15.78 -22.43
CA THR A 250 -2.95 16.49 -22.25
C THR A 250 -3.44 16.38 -20.80
N VAL A 251 -3.23 15.22 -20.13
CA VAL A 251 -3.55 15.04 -18.72
C VAL A 251 -2.62 15.88 -17.86
N GLN A 252 -1.31 15.96 -18.23
CA GLN A 252 -0.34 16.83 -17.57
C GLN A 252 -0.80 18.29 -17.55
N ALA A 253 -1.37 18.81 -18.65
CA ALA A 253 -1.88 20.18 -18.72
C ALA A 253 -3.07 20.42 -17.75
N ARG A 254 -3.96 19.45 -17.63
CA ARG A 254 -5.10 19.52 -16.67
C ARG A 254 -4.64 19.42 -15.22
N LEU A 255 -3.66 18.55 -14.95
CA LEU A 255 -3.04 18.42 -13.64
C LEU A 255 -2.38 19.73 -13.21
N LEU A 256 -1.58 20.35 -14.10
CA LEU A 256 -0.95 21.63 -13.82
C LEU A 256 -1.98 22.69 -13.41
N LYS A 257 -3.04 22.84 -14.21
CA LYS A 257 -4.11 23.79 -13.92
C LYS A 257 -4.75 23.54 -12.56
N ALA A 258 -5.03 22.27 -12.22
CA ALA A 258 -5.59 21.93 -10.92
C ALA A 258 -4.66 22.26 -9.74
N ILE A 259 -3.33 22.12 -9.92
CA ILE A 259 -2.34 22.45 -8.88
C ILE A 259 -2.19 23.97 -8.72
N GLU A 260 -2.26 24.74 -9.81
CA GLU A 260 -2.09 26.20 -9.80
C GLU A 260 -3.33 26.93 -9.32
N ASP A 261 -4.46 26.65 -9.95
CA ASP A 261 -5.74 27.33 -9.70
C ASP A 261 -6.43 26.81 -8.42
N LYS A 262 -5.96 25.67 -7.88
CA LYS A 262 -6.64 24.94 -6.78
C LYS A 262 -8.10 24.56 -7.11
N ARG A 263 -8.40 24.42 -8.39
CA ARG A 263 -9.73 24.10 -8.93
C ARG A 263 -9.60 23.16 -10.12
N PHE A 264 -10.61 22.35 -10.30
CA PHE A 264 -10.72 21.45 -11.46
C PHE A 264 -12.19 21.19 -11.79
N ARG A 265 -12.45 20.53 -12.93
CA ARG A 265 -13.79 20.10 -13.35
C ARG A 265 -13.76 18.62 -13.67
N ARG A 266 -14.85 17.95 -13.39
CA ARG A 266 -15.05 16.57 -13.87
C ARG A 266 -15.05 16.51 -15.39
N VAL A 267 -14.73 15.35 -15.94
CA VAL A 267 -14.81 15.12 -17.38
C VAL A 267 -16.28 15.24 -17.80
N GLY A 268 -16.56 16.07 -18.81
CA GLY A 268 -17.93 16.40 -19.23
C GLY A 268 -18.70 17.38 -18.32
N GLY A 269 -18.13 17.78 -17.19
CA GLY A 269 -18.75 18.71 -16.23
C GLY A 269 -18.38 20.16 -16.47
N ILE A 270 -19.25 21.09 -16.03
CA ILE A 270 -19.04 22.54 -16.09
C ILE A 270 -18.77 23.16 -14.72
N ARG A 271 -19.03 22.42 -13.62
CA ARG A 271 -18.89 22.91 -12.24
C ARG A 271 -17.44 22.89 -11.80
N ASP A 272 -16.96 24.01 -11.24
CA ASP A 272 -15.65 24.07 -10.60
C ASP A 272 -15.70 23.42 -9.22
N LEU A 273 -14.72 22.54 -8.95
CA LEU A 273 -14.49 21.84 -7.69
C LEU A 273 -13.15 22.27 -7.10
N THR A 274 -13.00 22.24 -5.78
CA THR A 274 -11.77 22.63 -5.10
C THR A 274 -10.78 21.49 -5.06
N ALA A 275 -9.48 21.77 -5.37
CA ALA A 275 -8.38 20.84 -5.35
C ALA A 275 -7.42 21.13 -4.16
N ASN A 276 -7.89 20.89 -2.92
CA ASN A 276 -7.05 21.13 -1.74
C ASN A 276 -6.39 19.82 -1.25
N PHE A 277 -5.35 19.40 -1.94
CA PHE A 277 -4.53 18.26 -1.53
C PHE A 277 -3.03 18.63 -1.56
N ARG A 278 -2.22 17.89 -0.82
CA ARG A 278 -0.77 17.90 -0.96
C ARG A 278 -0.37 16.90 -2.05
N LEU A 279 0.47 17.33 -3.00
CA LEU A 279 0.94 16.46 -4.07
C LEU A 279 2.30 15.86 -3.74
N VAL A 280 2.42 14.55 -3.90
CA VAL A 280 3.68 13.80 -3.94
C VAL A 280 3.70 13.04 -5.26
N ALA A 281 4.75 13.21 -6.04
CA ALA A 281 4.91 12.53 -7.33
C ALA A 281 6.15 11.64 -7.30
N ALA A 282 6.09 10.51 -7.99
CA ALA A 282 7.24 9.61 -8.14
C ALA A 282 7.45 9.20 -9.59
N THR A 283 8.70 8.93 -9.96
CA THR A 283 9.07 8.46 -11.30
C THR A 283 10.38 7.67 -11.27
N ASN A 284 10.52 6.76 -12.22
CA ASN A 284 11.79 6.11 -12.56
C ASN A 284 12.47 6.73 -13.79
N ARG A 285 11.79 7.66 -14.49
CA ARG A 285 12.33 8.35 -15.68
C ARG A 285 13.07 9.63 -15.29
N ASP A 286 14.02 10.02 -16.12
CA ASP A 286 14.61 11.36 -16.09
C ASP A 286 13.64 12.36 -16.72
N LEU A 287 12.88 13.08 -15.87
CA LEU A 287 11.88 14.05 -16.34
C LEU A 287 12.53 15.20 -17.13
N ALA A 288 13.79 15.56 -16.87
CA ALA A 288 14.46 16.60 -17.64
C ALA A 288 14.71 16.13 -19.09
N ALA A 289 15.10 14.86 -19.26
CA ALA A 289 15.22 14.25 -20.58
C ALA A 289 13.84 14.11 -21.28
N GLU A 290 12.79 13.76 -20.53
CA GLU A 290 11.42 13.68 -21.06
C GLU A 290 10.89 15.07 -21.50
N VAL A 291 11.24 16.14 -20.78
CA VAL A 291 10.95 17.54 -21.20
C VAL A 291 11.67 17.88 -22.50
N ALA A 292 12.97 17.58 -22.59
CA ALA A 292 13.73 17.84 -23.81
C ALA A 292 13.20 17.07 -25.04
N ALA A 293 12.63 15.89 -24.81
CA ALA A 293 12.00 15.05 -25.82
C ALA A 293 10.53 15.43 -26.13
N GLY A 294 9.97 16.43 -25.47
CA GLY A 294 8.57 16.87 -25.65
C GLY A 294 7.51 15.93 -25.10
N ARG A 295 7.87 14.90 -24.33
CA ARG A 295 6.95 13.94 -23.72
C ARG A 295 6.47 14.38 -22.33
N PHE A 296 7.16 15.34 -21.71
CA PHE A 296 6.74 15.93 -20.44
C PHE A 296 6.75 17.46 -20.57
N ARG A 297 5.76 18.13 -19.97
CA ARG A 297 5.65 19.59 -20.04
C ARG A 297 6.66 20.26 -19.09
N ALA A 298 7.38 21.25 -19.59
CA ALA A 298 8.34 22.00 -18.79
C ALA A 298 7.70 22.75 -17.61
N ASP A 299 6.51 23.33 -17.82
CA ASP A 299 5.78 24.08 -16.79
C ASP A 299 5.37 23.16 -15.62
N LEU A 300 4.85 21.97 -15.91
CA LEU A 300 4.52 20.98 -14.88
C LEU A 300 5.79 20.48 -14.16
N TYR A 301 6.86 20.22 -14.89
CA TYR A 301 8.14 19.80 -14.29
C TYR A 301 8.62 20.81 -13.24
N TYR A 302 8.67 22.11 -13.56
CA TYR A 302 9.09 23.13 -12.59
C TYR A 302 8.13 23.26 -11.41
N ARG A 303 6.84 22.99 -11.59
CA ARG A 303 5.85 23.02 -10.52
C ARG A 303 5.97 21.83 -9.56
N LEU A 304 6.39 20.67 -10.06
CA LEU A 304 6.62 19.46 -9.26
C LEU A 304 7.99 19.47 -8.57
N ASN A 305 9.02 20.00 -9.26
CA ASN A 305 10.41 19.96 -8.83
C ASN A 305 10.76 21.06 -7.79
N VAL A 306 9.90 21.20 -6.75
CA VAL A 306 10.14 22.13 -5.63
C VAL A 306 11.01 21.46 -4.57
N VAL A 307 10.68 20.21 -4.21
CA VAL A 307 11.50 19.38 -3.33
C VAL A 307 11.80 18.08 -4.05
N ARG A 308 13.06 17.87 -4.39
CA ARG A 308 13.53 16.68 -5.09
C ARG A 308 14.17 15.69 -4.12
N VAL A 309 13.74 14.43 -4.18
CA VAL A 309 14.27 13.33 -3.37
C VAL A 309 14.71 12.20 -4.29
N ARG A 310 15.96 11.79 -4.17
CA ARG A 310 16.49 10.63 -4.91
C ARG A 310 16.53 9.42 -3.99
N MET A 311 15.80 8.36 -4.38
CA MET A 311 15.84 7.07 -3.72
C MET A 311 17.03 6.25 -4.24
N PRO A 312 17.96 5.82 -3.37
CA PRO A 312 19.11 5.05 -3.80
C PRO A 312 18.69 3.64 -4.21
N PRO A 313 19.26 3.07 -5.27
CA PRO A 313 19.07 1.67 -5.60
C PRO A 313 19.71 0.77 -4.54
N LEU A 314 19.26 -0.47 -4.41
CA LEU A 314 19.68 -1.37 -3.36
C LEU A 314 21.18 -1.72 -3.44
N ARG A 315 21.75 -1.75 -4.64
CA ARG A 315 23.20 -1.93 -4.90
C ARG A 315 24.09 -0.85 -4.26
N GLU A 316 23.56 0.36 -4.02
CA GLU A 316 24.28 1.46 -3.36
C GLU A 316 24.14 1.46 -1.83
N ARG A 317 23.33 0.52 -1.27
CA ARG A 317 23.06 0.37 0.17
C ARG A 317 23.02 -1.08 0.62
N THR A 318 23.94 -1.89 0.16
CA THR A 318 24.00 -3.34 0.46
C THR A 318 24.15 -3.65 1.96
N GLU A 319 24.67 -2.72 2.75
CA GLU A 319 24.72 -2.78 4.21
C GLU A 319 23.35 -2.77 4.89
N ASP A 320 22.30 -2.28 4.19
CA ASP A 320 20.94 -2.27 4.69
C ASP A 320 20.22 -3.60 4.48
N ILE A 321 20.76 -4.50 3.64
CA ILE A 321 20.11 -5.76 3.27
C ILE A 321 19.78 -6.63 4.49
N PRO A 322 20.65 -6.80 5.51
CA PRO A 322 20.30 -7.60 6.69
C PRO A 322 19.06 -7.08 7.40
N LEU A 323 18.95 -5.77 7.60
CA LEU A 323 17.82 -5.14 8.24
C LEU A 323 16.55 -5.24 7.36
N LEU A 324 16.70 -5.04 6.05
CA LEU A 324 15.58 -5.17 5.09
C LEU A 324 15.04 -6.59 5.06
N VAL A 325 15.88 -7.60 5.15
CA VAL A 325 15.50 -9.02 5.23
C VAL A 325 14.58 -9.24 6.44
N ASP A 326 14.97 -8.77 7.62
CA ASP A 326 14.15 -8.90 8.83
C ASP A 326 12.82 -8.16 8.71
N VAL A 327 12.84 -6.93 8.19
CA VAL A 327 11.63 -6.10 7.97
C VAL A 327 10.68 -6.75 6.96
N ILE A 328 11.19 -7.45 5.94
CA ILE A 328 10.38 -8.12 4.92
C ILE A 328 9.85 -9.47 5.42
N LEU A 329 10.66 -10.26 6.12
CA LEU A 329 10.26 -11.59 6.57
C LEU A 329 9.17 -11.57 7.65
N ARG A 330 9.14 -10.57 8.54
CA ARG A 330 8.13 -10.46 9.59
C ARG A 330 6.69 -10.39 9.07
N PRO A 331 6.32 -9.47 8.17
CA PRO A 331 4.97 -9.45 7.59
C PRO A 331 4.68 -10.67 6.71
N LEU A 332 5.65 -11.14 5.90
CA LEU A 332 5.49 -12.36 5.11
C LEU A 332 5.17 -13.60 5.97
N SER A 333 5.78 -13.70 7.15
CA SER A 333 5.48 -14.77 8.10
C SER A 333 4.03 -14.76 8.57
N LYS A 334 3.49 -13.56 8.85
CA LYS A 334 2.08 -13.39 9.24
C LYS A 334 1.15 -13.74 8.08
N GLU A 335 1.46 -13.26 6.87
CA GLU A 335 0.68 -13.52 5.65
C GLU A 335 0.63 -15.01 5.32
N LEU A 336 1.75 -15.72 5.46
CA LEU A 336 1.87 -17.16 5.18
C LEU A 336 1.46 -18.07 6.35
N GLY A 337 1.15 -17.52 7.52
CA GLY A 337 0.82 -18.28 8.72
C GLY A 337 1.97 -19.17 9.23
N ARG A 338 3.22 -18.78 8.99
CA ARG A 338 4.43 -19.52 9.35
C ARG A 338 5.31 -18.66 10.28
N PRO A 339 6.10 -19.29 11.18
CA PRO A 339 7.07 -18.54 11.97
C PRO A 339 8.13 -17.89 11.06
N ALA A 340 8.61 -16.68 11.43
CA ALA A 340 9.66 -16.01 10.68
C ALA A 340 10.95 -16.87 10.70
N PRO A 341 11.47 -17.24 9.51
CA PRO A 341 12.72 -18.01 9.44
C PRO A 341 13.92 -17.12 9.77
N THR A 342 14.99 -17.74 10.22
CA THR A 342 16.32 -17.11 10.24
C THR A 342 16.97 -17.23 8.85
N VAL A 343 17.96 -16.39 8.57
CA VAL A 343 18.73 -16.46 7.32
C VAL A 343 20.17 -16.80 7.66
N SER A 344 20.70 -17.84 7.04
CA SER A 344 22.07 -18.29 7.30
C SER A 344 23.11 -17.22 6.90
N PRO A 345 24.26 -17.14 7.57
CA PRO A 345 25.31 -16.16 7.24
C PRO A 345 25.82 -16.25 5.78
N ARG A 346 25.79 -17.46 5.20
CA ARG A 346 26.14 -17.67 3.79
C ARG A 346 25.07 -17.13 2.85
N ALA A 347 23.80 -17.38 3.14
CA ALA A 347 22.68 -16.83 2.39
C ALA A 347 22.67 -15.29 2.46
N LEU A 348 22.92 -14.71 3.62
CA LEU A 348 22.98 -13.27 3.79
C LEU A 348 24.12 -12.64 2.96
N LYS A 349 25.31 -13.24 2.93
CA LYS A 349 26.40 -12.80 2.05
C LYS A 349 26.05 -12.88 0.58
N LYS A 350 25.32 -13.93 0.14
CA LYS A 350 24.82 -14.06 -1.23
C LYS A 350 23.87 -12.91 -1.56
N LEU A 351 22.94 -12.60 -0.67
CA LEU A 351 22.01 -11.46 -0.84
C LEU A 351 22.76 -10.11 -0.93
N GLN A 352 23.80 -9.90 -0.11
CA GLN A 352 24.59 -8.66 -0.12
C GLN A 352 25.46 -8.50 -1.38
N SER A 353 25.87 -9.61 -2.02
CA SER A 353 26.72 -9.58 -3.22
C SER A 353 25.95 -9.44 -4.53
N TYR A 354 24.64 -9.57 -4.53
CA TYR A 354 23.83 -9.51 -5.72
C TYR A 354 23.48 -8.06 -6.11
N ALA A 355 23.33 -7.78 -7.40
CA ALA A 355 23.17 -6.42 -7.92
C ALA A 355 21.76 -5.84 -7.76
N TRP A 356 20.74 -6.66 -7.51
CA TRP A 356 19.36 -6.27 -7.28
C TRP A 356 18.77 -5.35 -8.35
N PRO A 357 18.68 -5.75 -9.63
CA PRO A 357 18.09 -4.92 -10.67
C PRO A 357 16.63 -4.51 -10.36
N GLY A 358 15.85 -5.36 -9.69
CA GLY A 358 14.49 -5.06 -9.21
C GLY A 358 14.44 -4.49 -7.78
N ASN A 359 15.61 -4.14 -7.20
CA ASN A 359 15.73 -3.51 -5.89
C ASN A 359 15.00 -4.26 -4.76
N VAL A 360 14.33 -3.55 -3.86
CA VAL A 360 13.64 -4.13 -2.69
C VAL A 360 12.43 -4.99 -3.12
N ARG A 361 11.81 -4.68 -4.27
CA ARG A 361 10.71 -5.50 -4.81
C ARG A 361 11.21 -6.89 -5.19
N GLU A 362 12.34 -6.98 -5.84
CA GLU A 362 12.98 -8.26 -6.17
C GLU A 362 13.43 -9.00 -4.91
N LEU A 363 14.06 -8.31 -3.96
CA LEU A 363 14.45 -8.89 -2.67
C LEU A 363 13.23 -9.53 -1.96
N ARG A 364 12.09 -8.83 -1.90
CA ARG A 364 10.86 -9.37 -1.32
C ARG A 364 10.41 -10.65 -2.04
N ASN A 365 10.38 -10.64 -3.37
CA ASN A 365 9.95 -11.79 -4.16
C ASN A 365 10.88 -13.01 -3.96
N VAL A 366 12.18 -12.78 -3.86
CA VAL A 366 13.17 -13.84 -3.59
C VAL A 366 12.97 -14.43 -2.19
N LEU A 367 12.78 -13.60 -1.18
CA LEU A 367 12.53 -14.05 0.19
C LEU A 367 11.19 -14.77 0.34
N GLU A 368 10.14 -14.28 -0.30
CA GLU A 368 8.82 -14.92 -0.33
C GLU A 368 8.91 -16.31 -0.97
N ARG A 369 9.57 -16.44 -2.11
CA ARG A 369 9.82 -17.72 -2.76
C ARG A 369 10.62 -18.66 -1.86
N ALA A 370 11.69 -18.18 -1.24
CA ALA A 370 12.48 -18.96 -0.31
C ALA A 370 11.64 -19.49 0.86
N MET A 371 10.76 -18.67 1.44
CA MET A 371 9.84 -19.08 2.51
C MET A 371 8.83 -20.15 2.07
N LEU A 372 8.42 -20.14 0.80
CA LEU A 372 7.48 -21.13 0.27
C LEU A 372 8.15 -22.47 -0.02
N THR A 373 9.44 -22.46 -0.43
CA THR A 373 10.17 -23.66 -0.88
C THR A 373 11.06 -24.30 0.18
N MET A 374 11.45 -23.52 1.22
CA MET A 374 12.29 -24.03 2.32
C MET A 374 11.63 -25.20 3.07
N THR A 375 12.43 -26.18 3.48
CA THR A 375 12.01 -27.33 4.27
C THR A 375 12.32 -27.22 5.75
N GLY A 376 13.20 -26.28 6.15
CA GLY A 376 13.67 -26.06 7.52
C GLY A 376 13.10 -24.81 8.18
N LYS A 377 13.77 -24.36 9.24
CA LYS A 377 13.49 -23.10 9.97
C LYS A 377 14.44 -21.96 9.57
N GLU A 378 15.43 -22.24 8.74
CA GLU A 378 16.47 -21.33 8.31
C GLU A 378 16.53 -21.31 6.78
N ILE A 379 16.56 -20.11 6.19
CA ILE A 379 16.79 -19.92 4.75
C ILE A 379 18.28 -20.11 4.49
N VAL A 380 18.60 -21.11 3.68
CA VAL A 380 19.97 -21.41 3.27
C VAL A 380 20.25 -20.92 1.84
N ASN A 381 21.52 -21.03 1.41
CA ASN A 381 21.95 -20.50 0.11
C ASN A 381 21.19 -21.10 -1.08
N ASP A 382 20.79 -22.36 -0.98
CA ASP A 382 20.10 -23.11 -2.05
C ASP A 382 18.61 -22.74 -2.17
N ASP A 383 18.02 -22.17 -1.11
CA ASP A 383 16.65 -21.66 -1.14
C ASP A 383 16.55 -20.32 -1.90
N LEU A 384 17.68 -19.62 -2.08
CA LEU A 384 17.75 -18.30 -2.74
C LEU A 384 17.99 -18.48 -4.25
N LEU A 385 16.91 -18.47 -5.01
CA LEU A 385 16.95 -18.52 -6.48
C LEU A 385 17.08 -17.08 -7.03
N LEU A 386 18.31 -16.68 -7.36
CA LEU A 386 18.62 -15.40 -8.01
C LEU A 386 18.64 -15.58 -9.54
N GLU A 387 18.31 -14.54 -10.30
CA GLU A 387 18.30 -14.63 -11.78
C GLU A 387 19.69 -14.91 -12.39
N SER A 388 20.77 -14.58 -11.68
CA SER A 388 22.13 -14.99 -12.07
C SER A 388 22.28 -16.52 -12.10
N ASP A 389 21.62 -17.22 -11.18
CA ASP A 389 21.70 -18.69 -11.08
C ASP A 389 20.89 -19.35 -12.20
N THR A 390 19.75 -18.77 -12.59
CA THR A 390 18.95 -19.26 -13.73
C THR A 390 19.66 -19.08 -15.07
N LYS A 391 20.42 -18.01 -15.26
CA LYS A 391 21.28 -17.83 -16.44
C LYS A 391 22.45 -18.80 -16.47
N SER A 392 22.95 -19.22 -15.32
CA SER A 392 23.99 -20.25 -15.20
C SER A 392 23.43 -21.66 -15.46
N LEU A 393 22.24 -21.97 -14.95
CA LEU A 393 21.54 -23.23 -15.19
C LEU A 393 21.07 -23.37 -16.65
N ALA A 394 20.71 -22.26 -17.32
CA ALA A 394 20.37 -22.23 -18.73
C ALA A 394 21.60 -22.45 -19.63
N LYS A 395 22.82 -22.19 -19.16
CA LYS A 395 24.05 -22.51 -19.87
C LYS A 395 24.45 -23.99 -19.73
N THR A 396 23.92 -24.72 -18.75
CA THR A 396 24.17 -26.16 -18.54
C THR A 396 23.06 -27.05 -19.04
N SER A 397 21.85 -26.57 -19.21
CA SER A 397 20.74 -27.23 -19.92
C SER A 397 20.70 -26.63 -21.32
N GLY A 398 21.17 -27.39 -22.37
CA GLY A 398 21.28 -26.99 -23.77
C GLY A 398 20.13 -26.13 -24.30
N GLY A 399 20.08 -24.85 -23.83
CA GLY A 399 19.10 -23.85 -24.24
C GLY A 399 19.50 -23.28 -25.61
N MET A 400 18.53 -23.16 -26.49
CA MET A 400 18.67 -22.45 -27.76
C MET A 400 19.19 -21.01 -27.50
N PRO A 401 20.16 -20.52 -28.28
CA PRO A 401 20.71 -19.17 -28.15
C PRO A 401 19.63 -18.10 -28.42
N THR A 402 19.65 -17.06 -27.61
CA THR A 402 18.77 -15.86 -27.75
C THR A 402 19.37 -14.85 -28.73
N ALA A 403 18.54 -14.29 -29.59
CA ALA A 403 18.58 -13.00 -30.29
C ALA A 403 19.61 -12.71 -31.39
N ASP A 404 20.76 -13.41 -31.51
CA ASP A 404 21.68 -13.25 -32.64
C ASP A 404 21.90 -14.61 -33.35
N TRP A 405 20.80 -15.29 -33.69
CA TRP A 405 20.84 -16.56 -34.37
C TRP A 405 20.95 -16.33 -35.85
N GLU A 406 22.13 -16.51 -36.45
CA GLU A 406 22.28 -16.72 -37.87
C GLU A 406 21.74 -18.09 -38.24
N ILE A 407 20.77 -18.12 -39.17
CA ILE A 407 20.26 -19.37 -39.73
C ILE A 407 21.38 -20.01 -40.56
N ARG A 408 21.94 -21.11 -40.04
CA ARG A 408 23.00 -21.87 -40.70
C ARG A 408 22.43 -23.21 -41.22
N ALA A 409 23.04 -23.73 -42.24
CA ALA A 409 22.65 -25.06 -42.74
C ALA A 409 22.78 -26.12 -41.62
N LEU A 410 21.80 -27.02 -41.51
CA LEU A 410 21.76 -28.05 -40.46
C LEU A 410 23.03 -28.90 -40.43
N ASP A 411 23.54 -29.26 -41.60
CA ASP A 411 24.76 -30.06 -41.74
C ASP A 411 26.01 -29.34 -41.18
N ASP A 412 26.08 -28.00 -41.31
CA ASP A 412 27.18 -27.21 -40.74
C ASP A 412 27.12 -27.17 -39.21
N VAL A 413 25.93 -27.00 -38.67
CA VAL A 413 25.72 -27.00 -37.22
C VAL A 413 26.05 -28.37 -36.63
N VAL A 414 25.61 -29.46 -37.29
CA VAL A 414 25.90 -30.81 -36.86
C VAL A 414 27.40 -31.12 -36.95
N ALA A 415 28.09 -30.68 -38.03
CA ALA A 415 29.54 -30.88 -38.18
C ALA A 415 30.35 -30.14 -37.08
N ASP A 416 29.98 -28.89 -36.78
CA ASP A 416 30.62 -28.09 -35.71
C ASP A 416 30.39 -28.75 -34.33
N TYR A 417 29.17 -29.21 -34.04
CA TYR A 417 28.85 -29.88 -32.79
C TYR A 417 29.59 -31.21 -32.60
N VAL A 418 29.67 -32.00 -33.63
CA VAL A 418 30.42 -33.29 -33.66
C VAL A 418 31.90 -33.03 -33.44
N THR A 419 32.47 -32.01 -34.11
CA THR A 419 33.89 -31.67 -33.99
C THR A 419 34.22 -31.19 -32.57
N ALA A 420 33.38 -30.32 -31.99
CA ALA A 420 33.51 -29.87 -30.61
C ALA A 420 33.38 -31.01 -29.58
N SER A 421 32.48 -31.98 -29.84
CA SER A 421 32.29 -33.14 -28.98
C SER A 421 33.51 -34.10 -28.99
N VAL A 422 34.17 -34.25 -30.10
CA VAL A 422 35.40 -35.05 -30.23
C VAL A 422 36.54 -34.33 -29.48
N ALA A 423 36.66 -33.01 -29.61
CA ALA A 423 37.66 -32.21 -28.87
C ALA A 423 37.42 -32.31 -27.35
N ALA A 424 36.19 -32.19 -26.90
CA ALA A 424 35.80 -32.33 -25.49
C ALA A 424 36.07 -33.75 -24.94
N ALA A 425 36.02 -34.78 -25.78
CA ALA A 425 36.40 -36.14 -25.41
C ALA A 425 37.92 -36.41 -25.45
N GLY A 426 38.74 -35.36 -25.59
CA GLY A 426 40.19 -35.46 -25.67
C GLY A 426 40.69 -36.12 -26.98
N GLY A 427 39.98 -35.95 -28.08
CA GLY A 427 40.31 -36.55 -29.39
C GLY A 427 39.85 -38.03 -29.55
N ASN A 428 39.22 -38.59 -28.52
CA ASN A 428 38.81 -40.00 -28.56
C ASN A 428 37.44 -40.16 -29.21
N VAL A 429 37.46 -40.45 -30.51
CA VAL A 429 36.26 -40.59 -31.37
C VAL A 429 35.29 -41.68 -30.87
N ARG A 430 35.78 -42.80 -30.34
CA ARG A 430 34.91 -43.86 -29.80
C ARG A 430 34.17 -43.41 -28.53
N LYS A 431 34.85 -42.62 -27.69
CA LYS A 431 34.25 -42.03 -26.46
C LYS A 431 33.19 -40.99 -26.83
N ALA A 432 33.49 -40.10 -27.76
CA ALA A 432 32.54 -39.10 -28.26
C ALA A 432 31.31 -39.75 -28.92
N ALA A 433 31.51 -40.77 -29.77
CA ALA A 433 30.42 -41.50 -30.42
C ALA A 433 29.46 -42.15 -29.42
N ARG A 434 30.01 -42.74 -28.33
CA ARG A 434 29.19 -43.32 -27.25
C ARG A 434 28.39 -42.27 -26.51
N GLN A 435 28.99 -41.09 -26.23
CA GLN A 435 28.30 -39.98 -25.57
C GLN A 435 27.20 -39.35 -26.43
N LEU A 436 27.43 -39.28 -27.74
CA LEU A 436 26.46 -38.79 -28.71
C LEU A 436 25.43 -39.86 -29.16
N GLN A 437 25.52 -41.07 -28.62
CA GLN A 437 24.64 -42.20 -28.94
C GLN A 437 24.55 -42.53 -30.44
N ILE A 438 25.66 -42.36 -31.19
CA ILE A 438 25.78 -42.67 -32.62
C ILE A 438 26.95 -43.63 -32.87
N SER A 439 26.94 -44.26 -34.04
CA SER A 439 28.05 -45.13 -34.40
C SER A 439 29.34 -44.33 -34.70
N PRO A 440 30.53 -44.86 -34.43
CA PRO A 440 31.79 -44.20 -34.81
C PRO A 440 31.88 -43.88 -36.31
N SER A 441 31.33 -44.73 -37.17
CA SER A 441 31.26 -44.48 -38.60
C SER A 441 30.38 -43.29 -38.97
N THR A 442 29.22 -43.14 -38.30
CA THR A 442 28.34 -42.01 -38.49
C THR A 442 29.00 -40.71 -38.00
N LEU A 443 29.78 -40.79 -36.90
CA LEU A 443 30.49 -39.65 -36.38
C LEU A 443 31.58 -39.17 -37.37
N TYR A 444 32.38 -40.11 -37.93
CA TYR A 444 33.37 -39.78 -38.95
C TYR A 444 32.72 -39.16 -40.21
N ALA A 445 31.59 -39.67 -40.66
CA ALA A 445 30.89 -39.15 -41.82
C ALA A 445 30.35 -37.72 -41.64
N ARG A 446 30.10 -37.28 -40.38
CA ARG A 446 29.60 -35.95 -40.04
C ARG A 446 30.66 -34.97 -39.54
N MET A 447 31.92 -35.38 -39.35
CA MET A 447 33.02 -34.46 -39.10
C MET A 447 33.34 -33.68 -40.38
N LYS A 448 33.55 -32.35 -40.21
CA LYS A 448 34.10 -31.54 -41.31
C LYS A 448 35.43 -32.14 -41.75
N LYS A 449 35.58 -32.44 -43.06
CA LYS A 449 36.90 -32.70 -43.64
C LYS A 449 37.76 -31.45 -43.41
N PRO A 450 39.03 -31.59 -42.91
CA PRO A 450 39.95 -30.46 -42.87
C PRO A 450 40.05 -29.86 -44.29
N PRO A 451 40.17 -28.51 -44.41
CA PRO A 451 40.44 -27.91 -45.72
C PRO A 451 41.70 -28.52 -46.27
N GLU A 452 41.59 -29.04 -47.48
CA GLU A 452 42.76 -29.49 -48.24
C GLU A 452 43.70 -28.28 -48.37
N SER A 453 44.90 -28.44 -47.86
CA SER A 453 46.02 -27.46 -47.96
C SER A 453 46.52 -27.33 -49.39
#